data_4d57b4a3925fccf95ff9bfdc5ec44764
#
_entry.id   4d57b4a3925fccf95ff9bfdc5ec44764
#
_cell.length_a   1.000
_cell.length_b   1.000
_cell.length_c   1.000
_cell.angle_alpha   90.00
_cell.angle_beta   90.00
_cell.angle_gamma   90.00
#
_symmetry.space_group_name_H-M   'P 1'
#
loop_
_entity.id
_entity.type
_entity.pdbx_description
1 polymer ?
#
loop_
_entity_poly.entity_id
_entity_poly.type
_entity_poly.pdbx_seq_one_letter_code
_entity_poly.pdbx_strand_id
1 'polypeptide(L)'
;ELDALLDAINGTGYGLTFGVHTRIDETIAHVTGQVHAGNVYVNRNIVGAVVGVQPFGGECLSGTGPKAGGPLYMYRLLGTRPEGLPPALDAAAPLPQRIALPGPTGETNTYLVEPRGAVYCVAATEAGARAQWAAARLTGNHAWFADTPAAHALLATLDAEQQGQAGILADAEVDQADYQAVLFEGDGDALRTLNQRIAQRPGAILAVHGLTSDALASGAAYVPERLLTERSISVNTAAAGGNASLMTIG
;
A
#
# COMPACT_ATOMS: atom_id res chain seq x y z
N GLU A 1 17.93 18.44 10.15
CA GLU A 1 16.68 18.97 10.80
C GLU A 1 15.42 18.49 10.07
N LEU A 2 15.35 18.57 8.72
CA LEU A 2 14.15 18.19 7.97
C LEU A 2 13.85 16.69 8.08
N ASP A 3 14.87 15.83 7.93
CA ASP A 3 14.69 14.37 8.03
C ASP A 3 14.20 13.96 9.41
N ALA A 4 14.79 14.52 10.48
CA ALA A 4 14.33 14.25 11.84
C ALA A 4 12.89 14.71 12.09
N LEU A 5 12.43 15.78 11.41
CA LEU A 5 11.03 16.21 11.46
C LEU A 5 10.11 15.21 10.72
N LEU A 6 10.52 14.74 9.55
CA LEU A 6 9.77 13.74 8.79
C LEU A 6 9.69 12.41 9.55
N ASP A 7 10.79 11.98 10.17
CA ASP A 7 10.81 10.80 11.04
C ASP A 7 9.86 10.95 12.22
N ALA A 8 9.84 12.12 12.87
CA ALA A 8 8.93 12.39 13.97
C ALA A 8 7.47 12.39 13.54
N ILE A 9 7.15 12.93 12.35
CA ILE A 9 5.81 12.91 11.77
C ILE A 9 5.39 11.47 11.46
N ASN A 10 6.21 10.72 10.74
CA ASN A 10 5.95 9.33 10.39
C ASN A 10 5.83 8.45 11.65
N GLY A 11 6.64 8.74 12.67
CA GLY A 11 6.63 8.04 13.96
C GLY A 11 5.32 8.21 14.75
N THR A 12 4.47 9.18 14.40
CA THR A 12 3.11 9.27 14.99
C THR A 12 2.20 8.12 14.58
N GLY A 13 2.51 7.45 13.47
CA GLY A 13 1.71 6.39 12.87
C GLY A 13 0.45 6.88 12.15
N TYR A 14 0.14 8.18 12.17
CA TYR A 14 -1.00 8.76 11.44
C TYR A 14 -0.56 9.29 10.08
N GLY A 15 -1.34 9.01 9.03
CA GLY A 15 -1.01 9.41 7.66
C GLY A 15 -2.23 9.70 6.81
N LEU A 16 -3.13 10.60 7.24
CA LEU A 16 -4.30 10.97 6.44
C LEU A 16 -3.95 12.05 5.43
N THR A 17 -3.57 13.22 5.91
CA THR A 17 -3.21 14.37 5.08
C THR A 17 -1.90 15.00 5.58
N PHE A 18 -1.08 15.42 4.63
CA PHE A 18 0.14 16.16 4.91
C PHE A 18 0.26 17.34 3.96
N GLY A 19 0.72 18.47 4.46
CA GLY A 19 0.91 19.68 3.68
C GLY A 19 2.32 20.23 3.81
N VAL A 20 2.90 20.65 2.70
CA VAL A 20 4.19 21.34 2.64
C VAL A 20 4.11 22.58 1.78
N HIS A 21 4.73 23.66 2.26
CA HIS A 21 4.84 24.92 1.53
C HIS A 21 6.31 25.26 1.28
N THR A 22 6.74 25.12 0.04
CA THR A 22 8.10 25.44 -0.42
C THR A 22 8.11 25.67 -1.93
N ARG A 23 9.08 26.43 -2.42
CA ARG A 23 9.32 26.64 -3.86
C ARG A 23 10.56 25.90 -4.35
N ILE A 24 11.17 25.09 -3.51
CA ILE A 24 12.39 24.33 -3.82
C ILE A 24 11.96 22.93 -4.25
N ASP A 25 12.13 22.62 -5.53
CA ASP A 25 11.68 21.36 -6.13
C ASP A 25 12.33 20.14 -5.48
N GLU A 26 13.62 20.24 -5.11
CA GLU A 26 14.34 19.17 -4.40
C GLU A 26 13.71 18.90 -3.02
N THR A 27 13.30 19.95 -2.32
CA THR A 27 12.60 19.82 -1.03
C THR A 27 11.22 19.18 -1.22
N ILE A 28 10.49 19.55 -2.28
CA ILE A 28 9.20 18.94 -2.60
C ILE A 28 9.38 17.44 -2.87
N ALA A 29 10.34 17.08 -3.73
CA ALA A 29 10.62 15.69 -4.07
C ALA A 29 11.04 14.88 -2.84
N HIS A 30 11.94 15.43 -2.01
CA HIS A 30 12.42 14.79 -0.80
C HIS A 30 11.28 14.55 0.20
N VAL A 31 10.52 15.59 0.54
CA VAL A 31 9.41 15.50 1.50
C VAL A 31 8.31 14.56 1.02
N THR A 32 7.88 14.67 -0.24
CA THR A 32 6.84 13.79 -0.80
C THR A 32 7.30 12.34 -0.94
N GLY A 33 8.62 12.11 -1.04
CA GLY A 33 9.21 10.76 -1.06
C GLY A 33 9.34 10.10 0.31
N GLN A 34 9.43 10.89 1.39
CA GLN A 34 9.70 10.40 2.74
C GLN A 34 8.45 10.33 3.64
N VAL A 35 7.48 11.24 3.44
CA VAL A 35 6.31 11.31 4.30
C VAL A 35 5.35 10.14 4.04
N HIS A 36 4.88 9.51 5.12
CA HIS A 36 3.85 8.46 5.09
C HIS A 36 2.48 9.10 5.28
N ALA A 37 1.89 9.56 4.18
CA ALA A 37 0.53 10.11 4.19
C ALA A 37 -0.18 9.78 2.89
N GLY A 38 -1.43 9.36 3.01
CA GLY A 38 -2.22 8.99 1.85
C GLY A 38 -2.54 10.17 0.93
N ASN A 39 -2.66 11.39 1.46
CA ASN A 39 -2.89 12.60 0.68
C ASN A 39 -1.85 13.68 1.03
N VAL A 40 -1.03 14.03 0.05
CA VAL A 40 0.03 15.04 0.20
C VAL A 40 -0.33 16.27 -0.63
N TYR A 41 -0.29 17.44 0.00
CA TYR A 41 -0.62 18.72 -0.60
C TYR A 41 0.59 19.65 -0.59
N VAL A 42 0.97 20.16 -1.76
CA VAL A 42 2.11 21.06 -1.93
C VAL A 42 1.62 22.43 -2.34
N ASN A 43 2.00 23.45 -1.58
CA ASN A 43 1.65 24.86 -1.83
C ASN A 43 0.13 25.14 -1.94
N ARG A 44 -0.67 24.35 -1.24
CA ARG A 44 -2.12 24.55 -1.12
C ARG A 44 -2.60 24.13 0.28
N ASN A 45 -3.85 24.43 0.60
CA ASN A 45 -4.43 23.94 1.85
C ASN A 45 -4.63 22.42 1.83
N ILE A 46 -4.68 21.83 3.02
CA ILE A 46 -4.84 20.38 3.22
C ILE A 46 -6.31 19.96 3.42
N VAL A 47 -7.25 20.86 3.19
CA VAL A 47 -8.68 20.65 3.39
C VAL A 47 -9.38 20.49 2.04
N GLY A 48 -10.21 19.47 1.92
CA GLY A 48 -11.07 19.27 0.76
C GLY A 48 -10.36 18.54 -0.40
N ALA A 49 -10.65 17.26 -0.54
CA ALA A 49 -10.36 16.50 -1.74
C ALA A 49 -11.52 16.58 -2.73
N VAL A 50 -11.20 16.65 -4.01
CA VAL A 50 -12.19 16.65 -5.09
C VAL A 50 -12.31 15.23 -5.66
N VAL A 51 -13.52 14.70 -5.70
CA VAL A 51 -13.82 13.36 -6.23
C VAL A 51 -13.37 13.26 -7.69
N GLY A 52 -12.67 12.17 -8.04
CA GLY A 52 -12.12 11.94 -9.37
C GLY A 52 -10.83 12.70 -9.70
N VAL A 53 -10.46 13.66 -8.87
CA VAL A 53 -9.22 14.45 -9.02
C VAL A 53 -8.20 14.06 -7.95
N GLN A 54 -8.68 13.86 -6.72
CA GLN A 54 -7.85 13.53 -5.56
C GLN A 54 -8.49 12.36 -4.82
N PRO A 55 -8.21 11.11 -5.19
CA PRO A 55 -8.62 9.96 -4.39
C PRO A 55 -8.19 10.13 -2.94
N PHE A 56 -9.13 9.98 -1.99
CA PHE A 56 -8.93 10.35 -0.60
C PHE A 56 -8.95 9.16 0.34
N GLY A 57 -7.95 9.06 1.19
CA GLY A 57 -7.82 8.03 2.22
C GLY A 57 -6.42 8.02 2.81
N GLY A 58 -6.32 7.66 4.09
CA GLY A 58 -5.06 7.64 4.83
C GLY A 58 -4.31 6.33 4.74
N GLU A 59 -3.13 6.34 5.34
CA GLU A 59 -2.25 5.20 5.56
C GLU A 59 -2.10 4.91 7.07
N CYS A 60 -1.52 3.80 7.41
CA CYS A 60 -1.21 3.38 8.78
C CYS A 60 -2.46 3.45 9.69
N LEU A 61 -2.39 4.19 10.80
CA LEU A 61 -3.53 4.40 11.72
C LEU A 61 -4.69 5.19 11.09
N SER A 62 -4.46 5.86 9.97
CA SER A 62 -5.46 6.71 9.31
C SER A 62 -6.24 6.00 8.20
N GLY A 63 -5.99 4.73 7.93
CA GLY A 63 -6.76 3.97 6.95
C GLY A 63 -6.12 2.68 6.49
N THR A 64 -6.97 1.80 5.97
CA THR A 64 -6.56 0.49 5.43
C THR A 64 -6.60 0.44 3.90
N GLY A 65 -7.00 1.55 3.23
CA GLY A 65 -7.34 1.57 1.81
C GLY A 65 -8.57 0.72 1.47
N PRO A 66 -9.02 0.71 0.23
CA PRO A 66 -8.59 1.61 -0.84
C PRO A 66 -9.13 3.04 -0.66
N LYS A 67 -8.59 3.99 -1.42
CA LYS A 67 -9.00 5.40 -1.36
C LYS A 67 -10.40 5.62 -1.90
N ALA A 68 -11.21 6.39 -1.19
CA ALA A 68 -12.51 6.85 -1.67
C ALA A 68 -12.35 7.67 -2.97
N GLY A 69 -13.17 7.38 -3.97
CA GLY A 69 -13.08 8.00 -5.29
C GLY A 69 -11.86 7.56 -6.11
N GLY A 70 -11.09 6.58 -5.64
CA GLY A 70 -9.96 6.00 -6.34
C GLY A 70 -10.32 4.78 -7.19
N PRO A 71 -9.47 4.39 -8.14
CA PRO A 71 -9.75 3.30 -9.06
C PRO A 71 -9.90 1.93 -8.37
N LEU A 72 -9.27 1.71 -7.21
CA LEU A 72 -9.35 0.44 -6.48
C LEU A 72 -10.59 0.32 -5.58
N TYR A 73 -11.34 1.41 -5.35
CA TYR A 73 -12.44 1.42 -4.40
C TYR A 73 -13.58 0.47 -4.79
N MET A 74 -14.01 0.51 -6.05
CA MET A 74 -15.10 -0.33 -6.54
C MET A 74 -14.77 -1.82 -6.49
N TYR A 75 -13.50 -2.19 -6.66
CA TYR A 75 -13.06 -3.60 -6.59
C TYR A 75 -13.32 -4.24 -5.22
N ARG A 76 -13.39 -3.43 -4.15
CA ARG A 76 -13.76 -3.91 -2.80
C ARG A 76 -15.24 -4.25 -2.66
N LEU A 77 -16.08 -3.70 -3.52
CA LEU A 77 -17.54 -3.85 -3.45
C LEU A 77 -18.05 -4.94 -4.39
N LEU A 78 -17.22 -5.45 -5.29
CA LEU A 78 -17.62 -6.47 -6.26
C LEU A 78 -17.56 -7.87 -5.64
N GLY A 79 -18.62 -8.64 -5.83
CA GLY A 79 -18.67 -10.05 -5.42
C GLY A 79 -17.83 -10.96 -6.30
N THR A 80 -17.69 -10.60 -7.59
CA THR A 80 -16.82 -11.28 -8.54
C THR A 80 -15.84 -10.26 -9.11
N ARG A 81 -14.56 -10.61 -9.09
CA ARG A 81 -13.53 -9.74 -9.64
C ARG A 81 -13.63 -9.72 -11.16
N PRO A 82 -13.69 -8.54 -11.81
CA PRO A 82 -13.59 -8.46 -13.25
C PRO A 82 -12.21 -8.89 -13.74
N GLU A 83 -12.13 -9.37 -14.96
CA GLU A 83 -10.85 -9.68 -15.60
C GLU A 83 -10.05 -8.39 -15.84
N GLY A 84 -8.74 -8.51 -15.68
CA GLY A 84 -7.81 -7.40 -15.86
C GLY A 84 -7.65 -6.49 -14.64
N LEU A 85 -6.79 -5.52 -14.78
CA LEU A 85 -6.56 -4.47 -13.79
C LEU A 85 -7.49 -3.28 -14.03
N PRO A 86 -7.69 -2.42 -13.01
CA PRO A 86 -8.36 -1.15 -13.23
C PRO A 86 -7.73 -0.39 -14.39
N PRO A 87 -8.50 0.34 -15.21
CA PRO A 87 -7.98 1.05 -16.38
C PRO A 87 -6.83 2.04 -16.07
N ALA A 88 -6.74 2.48 -14.81
CA ALA A 88 -5.70 3.38 -14.36
C ALA A 88 -4.36 2.68 -14.02
N LEU A 89 -4.34 1.35 -13.94
CA LEU A 89 -3.13 0.59 -13.61
C LEU A 89 -2.68 -0.22 -14.82
N ASP A 90 -1.41 -0.11 -15.15
CA ASP A 90 -0.78 -0.92 -16.19
C ASP A 90 -0.14 -2.16 -15.56
N ALA A 91 -0.67 -3.34 -15.88
CA ALA A 91 -0.15 -4.61 -15.37
C ALA A 91 1.30 -4.90 -15.80
N ALA A 92 1.74 -4.34 -16.92
CA ALA A 92 3.09 -4.52 -17.45
C ALA A 92 4.09 -3.49 -16.89
N ALA A 93 3.61 -2.40 -16.32
CA ALA A 93 4.48 -1.35 -15.77
C ALA A 93 5.02 -1.74 -14.39
N PRO A 94 6.30 -1.47 -14.13
CA PRO A 94 6.88 -1.69 -12.81
C PRO A 94 6.23 -0.78 -11.75
N LEU A 95 6.26 -1.23 -10.49
CA LEU A 95 5.89 -0.41 -9.35
C LEU A 95 7.11 0.40 -8.85
N PRO A 96 6.92 1.61 -8.33
CA PRO A 96 5.66 2.33 -8.17
C PRO A 96 5.12 2.90 -9.49
N GLN A 97 3.80 2.86 -9.67
CA GLN A 97 3.15 3.50 -10.83
C GLN A 97 2.69 4.91 -10.47
N ARG A 98 2.94 5.87 -11.38
CA ARG A 98 2.52 7.26 -11.26
C ARG A 98 1.53 7.59 -12.38
N ILE A 99 0.33 7.99 -11.98
CA ILE A 99 -0.77 8.27 -12.90
C ILE A 99 -1.17 9.73 -12.73
N ALA A 100 -1.13 10.50 -13.82
CA ALA A 100 -1.62 11.87 -13.82
C ALA A 100 -3.15 11.86 -13.77
N LEU A 101 -3.72 12.58 -12.83
CA LEU A 101 -5.15 12.79 -12.71
C LEU A 101 -5.52 14.18 -13.24
N PRO A 102 -6.77 14.36 -13.73
CA PRO A 102 -7.25 15.67 -14.10
C PRO A 102 -7.27 16.61 -12.90
N GLY A 103 -7.24 17.89 -13.14
CA GLY A 103 -7.29 18.92 -12.10
C GLY A 103 -7.55 20.31 -12.69
N PRO A 104 -7.77 21.30 -11.82
CA PRO A 104 -7.91 22.68 -12.26
C PRO A 104 -6.59 23.23 -12.83
N THR A 105 -6.69 24.28 -13.63
CA THR A 105 -5.50 24.99 -14.15
C THR A 105 -4.64 25.47 -12.98
N GLY A 106 -3.34 25.21 -13.06
CA GLY A 106 -2.39 25.58 -12.02
C GLY A 106 -2.30 24.56 -10.87
N GLU A 107 -2.83 23.37 -11.06
CA GLU A 107 -2.67 22.24 -10.13
C GLU A 107 -2.28 20.97 -10.89
N THR A 108 -1.31 20.25 -10.35
CA THR A 108 -0.94 18.91 -10.83
C THR A 108 -1.36 17.89 -9.79
N ASN A 109 -2.10 16.87 -10.22
CA ASN A 109 -2.53 15.78 -9.36
C ASN A 109 -1.91 14.47 -9.85
N THR A 110 -1.24 13.78 -8.95
CA THR A 110 -0.61 12.48 -9.20
C THR A 110 -1.17 11.44 -8.27
N TYR A 111 -1.66 10.36 -8.83
CA TYR A 111 -2.03 9.16 -8.09
C TYR A 111 -0.88 8.15 -8.19
N LEU A 112 -0.41 7.68 -7.04
CA LEU A 112 0.64 6.68 -6.94
C LEU A 112 0.05 5.37 -6.45
N VAL A 113 0.56 4.28 -7.02
CA VAL A 113 0.35 2.92 -6.53
C VAL A 113 1.70 2.32 -6.24
N GLU A 114 1.89 1.88 -5.01
CA GLU A 114 3.17 1.43 -4.47
C GLU A 114 3.01 0.08 -3.75
N PRO A 115 4.08 -0.72 -3.63
CA PRO A 115 4.08 -1.87 -2.73
C PRO A 115 3.73 -1.43 -1.30
N ARG A 116 3.05 -2.28 -0.53
CA ARG A 116 2.84 -1.99 0.90
C ARG A 116 4.11 -2.04 1.72
N GLY A 117 5.14 -2.77 1.25
CA GLY A 117 6.40 -2.98 1.94
C GLY A 117 6.68 -4.45 2.18
N ALA A 118 6.29 -4.99 3.34
CA ALA A 118 6.44 -6.40 3.64
C ALA A 118 5.10 -7.10 3.88
N VAL A 119 5.04 -8.40 3.58
CA VAL A 119 3.86 -9.25 3.72
C VAL A 119 4.22 -10.49 4.52
N TYR A 120 3.48 -10.77 5.58
CA TYR A 120 3.62 -12.02 6.33
C TYR A 120 2.81 -13.13 5.65
N CYS A 121 3.47 -14.22 5.31
CA CYS A 121 2.96 -15.33 4.53
C CYS A 121 2.86 -16.59 5.38
N VAL A 122 1.65 -17.10 5.60
CA VAL A 122 1.38 -18.32 6.37
C VAL A 122 0.82 -19.37 5.42
N ALA A 123 1.68 -20.25 4.94
CA ALA A 123 1.34 -21.30 4.00
C ALA A 123 1.28 -22.67 4.68
N ALA A 124 0.21 -23.41 4.42
CA ALA A 124 0.07 -24.80 4.86
C ALA A 124 0.70 -25.78 3.86
N THR A 125 0.74 -25.43 2.58
CA THR A 125 1.26 -26.30 1.50
C THR A 125 2.32 -25.57 0.68
N GLU A 126 3.15 -26.32 -0.05
CA GLU A 126 4.10 -25.73 -1.01
C GLU A 126 3.39 -24.97 -2.13
N ALA A 127 2.20 -25.41 -2.55
CA ALA A 127 1.41 -24.71 -3.55
C ALA A 127 0.95 -23.35 -3.01
N GLY A 128 0.51 -23.30 -1.73
CA GLY A 128 0.17 -22.07 -1.03
C GLY A 128 1.36 -21.14 -0.88
N ALA A 129 2.52 -21.66 -0.49
CA ALA A 129 3.74 -20.85 -0.39
C ALA A 129 4.13 -20.23 -1.74
N ARG A 130 4.05 -21.01 -2.84
CA ARG A 130 4.28 -20.49 -4.20
C ARG A 130 3.26 -19.44 -4.61
N ALA A 131 1.98 -19.61 -4.28
CA ALA A 131 0.93 -18.64 -4.58
C ALA A 131 1.12 -17.33 -3.81
N GLN A 132 1.48 -17.41 -2.53
CA GLN A 132 1.79 -16.24 -1.69
C GLN A 132 3.03 -15.51 -2.19
N TRP A 133 4.10 -16.24 -2.53
CA TRP A 133 5.30 -15.68 -3.14
C TRP A 133 5.00 -14.96 -4.45
N ALA A 134 4.23 -15.61 -5.35
CA ALA A 134 3.85 -15.02 -6.63
C ALA A 134 3.08 -13.70 -6.44
N ALA A 135 2.16 -13.63 -5.48
CA ALA A 135 1.41 -12.43 -5.16
C ALA A 135 2.29 -11.31 -4.59
N ALA A 136 3.18 -11.62 -3.64
CA ALA A 136 4.11 -10.67 -3.04
C ALA A 136 5.10 -10.13 -4.10
N ARG A 137 5.69 -11.01 -4.91
CA ARG A 137 6.64 -10.63 -5.96
C ARG A 137 5.98 -9.79 -7.05
N LEU A 138 4.78 -10.16 -7.51
CA LEU A 138 4.02 -9.40 -8.52
C LEU A 138 3.78 -7.95 -8.09
N THR A 139 3.63 -7.74 -6.79
CA THR A 139 3.34 -6.43 -6.19
C THR A 139 4.58 -5.76 -5.58
N GLY A 140 5.78 -6.30 -5.81
CA GLY A 140 7.04 -5.72 -5.34
C GLY A 140 7.22 -5.73 -3.82
N ASN A 141 6.47 -6.56 -3.10
CA ASN A 141 6.57 -6.66 -1.65
C ASN A 141 7.63 -7.67 -1.22
N HIS A 142 8.27 -7.43 -0.08
CA HIS A 142 9.06 -8.44 0.60
C HIS A 142 8.15 -9.49 1.26
N ALA A 143 8.50 -10.78 1.16
CA ALA A 143 7.72 -11.86 1.74
C ALA A 143 8.41 -12.45 2.97
N TRP A 144 7.80 -12.29 4.14
CA TRP A 144 8.18 -12.97 5.36
C TRP A 144 7.33 -14.22 5.57
N PHE A 145 7.91 -15.39 5.42
CA PHE A 145 7.19 -16.64 5.60
C PHE A 145 7.24 -17.12 7.05
N ALA A 146 6.12 -17.64 7.53
CA ALA A 146 6.10 -18.44 8.75
C ALA A 146 7.06 -19.63 8.62
N ASP A 147 7.69 -20.01 9.73
CA ASP A 147 8.64 -21.13 9.77
C ASP A 147 7.90 -22.46 9.62
N THR A 148 7.74 -22.89 8.37
CA THR A 148 7.06 -24.12 7.97
C THR A 148 7.87 -24.91 6.94
N PRO A 149 7.72 -26.25 6.85
CA PRO A 149 8.37 -27.04 5.81
C PRO A 149 8.06 -26.55 4.40
N ALA A 150 6.84 -26.08 4.14
CA ALA A 150 6.42 -25.54 2.85
C ALA A 150 7.19 -24.27 2.47
N ALA A 151 7.42 -23.38 3.44
CA ALA A 151 8.21 -22.17 3.25
C ALA A 151 9.68 -22.49 2.95
N HIS A 152 10.29 -23.39 3.72
CA HIS A 152 11.66 -23.84 3.47
C HIS A 152 11.83 -24.48 2.11
N ALA A 153 10.89 -25.35 1.70
CA ALA A 153 10.91 -25.97 0.37
C ALA A 153 10.84 -24.91 -0.74
N LEU A 154 9.99 -23.89 -0.61
CA LEU A 154 9.93 -22.76 -1.54
C LEU A 154 11.26 -22.01 -1.60
N LEU A 155 11.77 -21.55 -0.44
CA LEU A 155 12.98 -20.72 -0.37
C LEU A 155 14.20 -21.41 -0.97
N ALA A 156 14.29 -22.73 -0.84
CA ALA A 156 15.36 -23.53 -1.44
C ALA A 156 15.32 -23.53 -3.00
N THR A 157 14.21 -23.14 -3.62
CA THR A 157 14.07 -23.05 -5.08
C THR A 157 14.37 -21.65 -5.63
N LEU A 158 14.47 -20.63 -4.77
CA LEU A 158 14.67 -19.24 -5.16
C LEU A 158 16.14 -18.98 -5.52
N ASP A 159 16.36 -18.18 -6.57
CA ASP A 159 17.69 -17.66 -6.90
C ASP A 159 18.14 -16.56 -5.90
N ALA A 160 19.39 -16.11 -6.02
CA ALA A 160 19.99 -15.16 -5.09
C ALA A 160 19.25 -13.79 -5.03
N GLU A 161 18.73 -13.32 -6.16
CA GLU A 161 17.94 -12.09 -6.22
C GLU A 161 16.61 -12.25 -5.49
N GLN A 162 15.92 -13.33 -5.75
CA GLN A 162 14.64 -13.68 -5.13
C GLN A 162 14.77 -13.92 -3.62
N GLN A 163 15.86 -14.54 -3.17
CA GLN A 163 16.17 -14.73 -1.76
C GLN A 163 16.37 -13.40 -1.02
N GLY A 164 16.82 -12.35 -1.71
CA GLY A 164 16.87 -11.00 -1.16
C GLY A 164 15.49 -10.37 -0.89
N GLN A 165 14.42 -10.95 -1.47
CA GLN A 165 13.04 -10.47 -1.35
C GLN A 165 12.14 -11.38 -0.51
N ALA A 166 12.66 -12.47 0.03
CA ALA A 166 11.92 -13.42 0.84
C ALA A 166 12.76 -13.96 1.99
N GLY A 167 12.13 -14.28 3.11
CA GLY A 167 12.79 -14.85 4.26
C GLY A 167 11.84 -15.59 5.19
N ILE A 168 12.40 -16.29 6.18
CA ILE A 168 11.64 -16.88 7.27
C ILE A 168 11.55 -15.88 8.41
N LEU A 169 10.37 -15.76 8.99
CA LEU A 169 10.11 -15.03 10.22
C LEU A 169 9.83 -16.02 11.33
N ALA A 170 10.67 -16.03 12.36
CA ALA A 170 10.47 -16.91 13.50
C ALA A 170 9.18 -16.54 14.27
N ASP A 171 8.48 -17.53 14.82
CA ASP A 171 7.20 -17.29 15.48
C ASP A 171 7.29 -16.27 16.64
N ALA A 172 8.41 -16.24 17.35
CA ALA A 172 8.66 -15.27 18.42
C ALA A 172 8.77 -13.81 17.94
N GLU A 173 9.05 -13.60 16.66
CA GLU A 173 9.24 -12.27 16.05
C GLU A 173 7.96 -11.74 15.38
N VAL A 174 7.00 -12.63 15.07
CA VAL A 174 5.79 -12.29 14.29
C VAL A 174 5.04 -11.08 14.86
N ASP A 175 4.94 -10.97 16.19
CA ASP A 175 4.15 -9.92 16.81
C ASP A 175 4.85 -8.55 16.82
N GLN A 176 6.18 -8.51 16.57
CA GLN A 176 7.00 -7.30 16.58
C GLN A 176 7.53 -6.91 15.20
N ALA A 177 7.57 -7.86 14.26
CA ALA A 177 8.13 -7.62 12.92
C ALA A 177 7.30 -6.58 12.15
N ASP A 178 7.98 -5.83 11.30
CA ASP A 178 7.34 -4.82 10.45
C ASP A 178 6.84 -5.47 9.15
N TYR A 179 5.52 -5.62 9.05
CA TYR A 179 4.82 -6.04 7.83
C TYR A 179 3.43 -5.39 7.77
N GLN A 180 2.91 -5.16 6.57
CA GLN A 180 1.73 -4.33 6.32
C GLN A 180 0.52 -5.10 5.79
N ALA A 181 0.67 -6.40 5.54
CA ALA A 181 -0.41 -7.31 5.15
C ALA A 181 -0.07 -8.75 5.53
N VAL A 182 -1.10 -9.60 5.57
CA VAL A 182 -0.93 -11.03 5.85
C VAL A 182 -1.63 -11.84 4.76
N LEU A 183 -0.92 -12.82 4.20
CA LEU A 183 -1.48 -13.86 3.35
C LEU A 183 -1.56 -15.17 4.15
N PHE A 184 -2.69 -15.82 4.09
CA PHE A 184 -2.94 -17.04 4.87
C PHE A 184 -3.52 -18.15 3.98
N GLU A 185 -3.02 -19.37 4.18
CA GLU A 185 -3.62 -20.59 3.66
C GLU A 185 -3.97 -21.52 4.82
N GLY A 186 -5.24 -21.95 4.88
CA GLY A 186 -5.72 -22.86 5.90
C GLY A 186 -7.23 -22.87 6.02
N ASP A 187 -7.73 -23.52 7.07
CA ASP A 187 -9.15 -23.57 7.38
C ASP A 187 -9.66 -22.33 8.13
N GLY A 188 -10.97 -22.28 8.36
CA GLY A 188 -11.62 -21.15 9.02
C GLY A 188 -11.26 -21.00 10.51
N ASP A 189 -10.92 -22.08 11.20
CA ASP A 189 -10.56 -22.01 12.62
C ASP A 189 -9.12 -21.50 12.78
N ALA A 190 -8.21 -21.95 11.97
CA ALA A 190 -6.84 -21.44 11.92
C ALA A 190 -6.82 -19.97 11.46
N LEU A 191 -7.63 -19.59 10.48
CA LEU A 191 -7.79 -18.18 10.07
C LEU A 191 -8.30 -17.31 11.22
N ARG A 192 -9.27 -17.79 11.99
CA ARG A 192 -9.80 -17.05 13.14
C ARG A 192 -8.74 -16.86 14.23
N THR A 193 -7.96 -17.90 14.50
CA THR A 193 -6.86 -17.86 15.46
C THR A 193 -5.79 -16.85 15.02
N LEU A 194 -5.39 -16.89 13.75
CA LEU A 194 -4.44 -15.92 13.21
C LEU A 194 -4.99 -14.49 13.29
N ASN A 195 -6.24 -14.26 12.88
CA ASN A 195 -6.88 -12.94 12.99
C ASN A 195 -6.89 -12.40 14.43
N GLN A 196 -7.16 -13.24 15.40
CA GLN A 196 -7.12 -12.85 16.82
C GLN A 196 -5.71 -12.44 17.25
N ARG A 197 -4.68 -13.17 16.82
CA ARG A 197 -3.28 -12.83 17.09
C ARG A 197 -2.90 -11.49 16.43
N ILE A 198 -3.17 -11.35 15.14
CA ILE A 198 -2.84 -10.14 14.39
C ILE A 198 -3.56 -8.91 14.96
N ALA A 199 -4.81 -9.06 15.38
CA ALA A 199 -5.60 -7.96 15.98
C ALA A 199 -5.06 -7.46 17.34
N GLN A 200 -4.19 -8.22 18.01
CA GLN A 200 -3.56 -7.79 19.26
C GLN A 200 -2.28 -6.96 19.03
N ARG A 201 -1.79 -6.89 17.80
CA ARG A 201 -0.61 -6.08 17.47
C ARG A 201 -0.92 -4.60 17.66
N PRO A 202 0.02 -3.83 18.22
CA PRO A 202 -0.12 -2.37 18.25
C PRO A 202 0.00 -1.79 16.84
N GLY A 203 -0.54 -0.60 16.64
CA GLY A 203 -0.38 0.16 15.41
C GLY A 203 -1.55 -0.01 14.43
N ALA A 204 -1.25 0.02 13.14
CA ALA A 204 -2.24 -0.03 12.07
C ALA A 204 -2.98 -1.37 12.01
N ILE A 205 -4.23 -1.33 11.56
CA ILE A 205 -5.01 -2.55 11.29
C ILE A 205 -4.40 -3.27 10.08
N LEU A 206 -4.00 -4.51 10.27
CA LEU A 206 -3.46 -5.36 9.22
C LEU A 206 -4.55 -6.24 8.62
N ALA A 207 -4.68 -6.19 7.29
CA ALA A 207 -5.62 -7.05 6.59
C ALA A 207 -5.04 -8.46 6.43
N VAL A 208 -5.82 -9.48 6.81
CA VAL A 208 -5.50 -10.89 6.57
C VAL A 208 -6.30 -11.40 5.36
N HIS A 209 -5.61 -11.88 4.36
CA HIS A 209 -6.19 -12.42 3.13
C HIS A 209 -6.07 -13.94 3.14
N GLY A 210 -7.16 -14.62 3.49
CA GLY A 210 -7.20 -16.07 3.63
C GLY A 210 -7.76 -16.77 2.39
N LEU A 211 -7.13 -17.90 2.02
CA LEU A 211 -7.64 -18.88 1.07
C LEU A 211 -7.51 -20.26 1.69
N THR A 212 -8.41 -21.18 1.32
CA THR A 212 -8.22 -22.59 1.64
C THR A 212 -7.33 -23.28 0.61
N SER A 213 -6.68 -24.40 0.98
CA SER A 213 -5.91 -25.21 0.03
C SER A 213 -6.77 -25.67 -1.15
N ASP A 214 -8.03 -26.04 -0.90
CA ASP A 214 -8.98 -26.44 -1.94
C ASP A 214 -9.32 -25.28 -2.90
N ALA A 215 -9.49 -24.07 -2.36
CA ALA A 215 -9.73 -22.89 -3.19
C ALA A 215 -8.53 -22.61 -4.11
N LEU A 216 -7.31 -22.68 -3.58
CA LEU A 216 -6.07 -22.55 -4.37
C LEU A 216 -5.95 -23.63 -5.44
N ALA A 217 -6.24 -24.89 -5.09
CA ALA A 217 -6.22 -26.00 -6.04
C ALA A 217 -7.29 -25.85 -7.14
N SER A 218 -8.39 -25.14 -6.85
CA SER A 218 -9.47 -24.82 -7.78
C SER A 218 -9.20 -23.55 -8.60
N GLY A 219 -8.01 -22.93 -8.48
CA GLY A 219 -7.60 -21.76 -9.26
C GLY A 219 -7.88 -20.41 -8.60
N ALA A 220 -8.31 -20.36 -7.33
CA ALA A 220 -8.37 -19.10 -6.60
C ALA A 220 -6.96 -18.53 -6.40
N ALA A 221 -6.85 -17.20 -6.43
CA ALA A 221 -5.60 -16.49 -6.26
C ALA A 221 -5.73 -15.34 -5.25
N TYR A 222 -4.63 -14.98 -4.61
CA TYR A 222 -4.59 -13.76 -3.81
C TYR A 222 -4.75 -12.54 -4.70
N VAL A 223 -5.53 -11.56 -4.23
CA VAL A 223 -5.85 -10.34 -4.97
C VAL A 223 -4.69 -9.35 -4.85
N PRO A 224 -3.93 -9.07 -5.93
CA PRO A 224 -2.72 -8.26 -5.86
C PRO A 224 -2.97 -6.84 -5.33
N GLU A 225 -4.09 -6.21 -5.71
CA GLU A 225 -4.43 -4.84 -5.30
C GLU A 225 -4.54 -4.68 -3.77
N ARG A 226 -4.76 -5.76 -3.04
CA ARG A 226 -4.77 -5.75 -1.57
C ARG A 226 -3.38 -5.64 -0.95
N LEU A 227 -2.35 -5.89 -1.75
CA LEU A 227 -0.94 -5.78 -1.37
C LEU A 227 -0.31 -4.47 -1.83
N LEU A 228 -1.12 -3.56 -2.36
CA LEU A 228 -0.70 -2.24 -2.80
C LEU A 228 -1.22 -1.17 -1.86
N THR A 229 -0.50 -0.07 -1.76
CA THR A 229 -0.94 1.18 -1.14
C THR A 229 -1.13 2.26 -2.20
N GLU A 230 -1.96 3.24 -1.89
CA GLU A 230 -2.34 4.31 -2.80
C GLU A 230 -2.01 5.66 -2.16
N ARG A 231 -1.38 6.55 -2.91
CA ARG A 231 -1.11 7.93 -2.47
C ARG A 231 -1.59 8.93 -3.51
N SER A 232 -2.09 10.06 -3.07
CA SER A 232 -2.45 11.19 -3.91
C SER A 232 -1.57 12.39 -3.56
N ILE A 233 -0.88 12.94 -4.57
CA ILE A 233 -0.03 14.13 -4.41
C ILE A 233 -0.61 15.23 -5.26
N SER A 234 -0.99 16.34 -4.64
CA SER A 234 -1.56 17.52 -5.29
C SER A 234 -0.62 18.71 -5.12
N VAL A 235 -0.12 19.24 -6.22
CA VAL A 235 0.84 20.34 -6.23
C VAL A 235 0.20 21.56 -6.88
N ASN A 236 0.14 22.67 -6.17
CA ASN A 236 -0.21 23.97 -6.76
C ASN A 236 1.01 24.49 -7.53
N THR A 237 0.87 24.57 -8.84
CA THR A 237 1.91 25.03 -9.77
C THR A 237 1.71 26.47 -10.21
N ALA A 238 0.66 27.15 -9.74
CA ALA A 238 0.42 28.55 -10.07
C ALA A 238 1.54 29.44 -9.51
N ALA A 239 2.03 30.35 -10.32
CA ALA A 239 2.95 31.40 -9.88
C ALA A 239 2.26 32.25 -8.79
N ALA A 240 3.03 32.75 -7.82
CA ALA A 240 2.48 33.52 -6.67
C ALA A 240 1.62 34.73 -7.06
N GLY A 241 1.84 35.32 -8.25
CA GLY A 241 1.06 36.43 -8.79
C GLY A 241 -0.16 36.02 -9.62
N GLY A 242 -0.32 34.72 -9.91
CA GLY A 242 -1.45 34.18 -10.68
C GLY A 242 -2.33 33.23 -9.88
N ASN A 243 -2.16 33.18 -8.59
CA ASN A 243 -2.92 32.28 -7.74
C ASN A 243 -4.37 32.79 -7.59
N ALA A 244 -5.29 32.13 -8.29
CA ALA A 244 -6.71 32.48 -8.26
C ALA A 244 -7.32 32.46 -6.85
N SER A 245 -6.79 31.64 -5.93
CA SER A 245 -7.24 31.64 -4.53
C SER A 245 -6.85 32.90 -3.77
N LEU A 246 -5.82 33.62 -4.20
CA LEU A 246 -5.50 34.94 -3.64
C LEU A 246 -6.39 36.04 -4.22
N MET A 247 -7.02 35.81 -5.36
CA MET A 247 -7.95 36.77 -5.97
C MET A 247 -9.38 36.63 -5.46
N THR A 248 -9.70 35.58 -4.72
CA THR A 248 -11.02 35.37 -4.10
C THR A 248 -11.06 35.81 -2.66
N ILE A 249 -9.97 36.33 -2.11
CA ILE A 249 -9.89 36.94 -0.81
C ILE A 249 -10.03 38.47 -1.01
N GLY A 250 -11.16 38.87 -1.51
CA GLY A 250 -11.56 40.25 -1.64
C GLY A 250 -12.97 40.44 -1.11
#